data_5dbcb24859267dcafdd9088525a33ea5
#
_entry.id   5dbcb24859267dcafdd9088525a33ea5
#
_cell.length_a   1.000
_cell.length_b   1.000
_cell.length_c   1.000
_cell.angle_alpha   90.00
_cell.angle_beta   90.00
_cell.angle_gamma   90.00
#
_symmetry.space_group_name_H-M   'P 1'
#
loop_
_entity.id
_entity.type
_entity.pdbx_description
1 polymer ?
#
loop_
_entity_poly.entity_id
_entity_poly.type
_entity_poly.pdbx_seq_one_letter_code
_entity_poly.pdbx_strand_id
1 'polypeptide(L)'
;MLDLEPLYRLVSLLPFECLQAGFMQQALVALILLAPMAATMGVQVVSFRMAFFSDAISHSAFAGVALGLIFSINPHVAMPVFGILVGLGIMAVQRNSALSSDTIIGVFFSAVMAFGLAVVSRDNAVARDLQQFLYGDILTITETDIRWLIGLFFALAAFQIWGYNRLLYIGL
;
A
#
# COMPACT_ATOMS: atom_id res chain seq x y z
N MET A 1 -13.14 9.07 19.98
CA MET A 1 -12.64 9.72 18.76
C MET A 1 -11.22 10.16 19.07
N LEU A 2 -10.21 9.69 18.31
CA LEU A 2 -8.84 10.21 18.47
C LEU A 2 -8.83 11.67 18.03
N ASP A 3 -8.49 12.53 18.97
CA ASP A 3 -8.37 13.96 18.72
C ASP A 3 -7.00 14.22 18.08
N LEU A 4 -6.98 14.68 16.83
CA LEU A 4 -5.75 14.90 16.06
C LEU A 4 -5.19 16.31 16.26
N GLU A 5 -5.92 17.18 16.96
CA GLU A 5 -5.52 18.54 17.31
C GLU A 5 -4.09 18.65 17.87
N PRO A 6 -3.66 17.79 18.85
CA PRO A 6 -2.32 17.91 19.41
C PRO A 6 -1.21 17.60 18.39
N LEU A 7 -1.47 16.72 17.42
CA LEU A 7 -0.53 16.42 16.34
C LEU A 7 -0.36 17.60 15.38
N TYR A 8 -1.45 18.26 15.02
CA TYR A 8 -1.40 19.44 14.15
C TYR A 8 -0.75 20.63 14.83
N ARG A 9 -0.96 20.81 16.14
CA ARG A 9 -0.26 21.84 16.93
C ARG A 9 1.25 21.61 16.97
N LEU A 10 1.71 20.36 17.07
CA LEU A 10 3.14 20.03 17.00
C LEU A 10 3.75 20.39 15.64
N VAL A 11 3.03 20.13 14.57
CA VAL A 11 3.44 20.46 13.21
C VAL A 11 3.45 21.97 12.98
N SER A 12 2.48 22.72 13.53
CA SER A 12 2.39 24.17 13.40
C SER A 12 3.48 24.94 14.17
N LEU A 13 4.18 24.28 15.10
CA LEU A 13 5.35 24.85 15.80
C LEU A 13 6.61 24.92 14.92
N LEU A 14 6.62 24.21 13.79
CA LEU A 14 7.74 24.29 12.86
C LEU A 14 7.75 25.65 12.13
N PRO A 15 8.90 26.31 11.99
CA PRO A 15 9.01 27.68 11.47
C PRO A 15 8.92 27.74 9.93
N PHE A 16 7.98 27.02 9.34
CA PHE A 16 7.76 26.99 7.89
C PHE A 16 6.35 27.50 7.57
N GLU A 17 6.27 28.59 6.81
CA GLU A 17 4.98 29.20 6.42
C GLU A 17 4.05 28.22 5.66
N CYS A 18 4.63 27.31 4.86
CA CYS A 18 3.86 26.30 4.13
C CYS A 18 3.10 25.32 5.05
N LEU A 19 3.56 25.08 6.27
CA LEU A 19 2.90 24.19 7.25
C LEU A 19 1.71 24.82 7.99
N GLN A 20 1.40 26.07 7.70
CA GLN A 20 0.20 26.71 8.24
C GLN A 20 -1.07 26.28 7.49
N ALA A 21 -0.93 25.73 6.27
CA ALA A 21 -2.05 25.18 5.52
C ALA A 21 -2.44 23.80 6.07
N GLY A 22 -3.73 23.60 6.39
CA GLY A 22 -4.23 22.34 6.99
C GLY A 22 -3.91 21.09 6.18
N PHE A 23 -4.04 21.14 4.84
CA PHE A 23 -3.69 20.02 3.98
C PHE A 23 -2.21 19.63 4.06
N MET A 24 -1.31 20.62 4.24
CA MET A 24 0.11 20.37 4.38
C MET A 24 0.45 19.70 5.72
N GLN A 25 -0.24 20.06 6.79
CA GLN A 25 -0.11 19.40 8.09
C GLN A 25 -0.56 17.95 8.00
N GLN A 26 -1.69 17.69 7.34
CA GLN A 26 -2.21 16.34 7.11
C GLN A 26 -1.24 15.50 6.30
N ALA A 27 -0.70 16.05 5.22
CA ALA A 27 0.28 15.39 4.37
C ALA A 27 1.59 15.06 5.13
N LEU A 28 2.09 15.99 5.94
CA LEU A 28 3.30 15.77 6.72
C LEU A 28 3.10 14.68 7.78
N VAL A 29 1.97 14.70 8.49
CA VAL A 29 1.62 13.65 9.47
C VAL A 29 1.51 12.30 8.79
N ALA A 30 0.84 12.22 7.63
CA ALA A 30 0.75 10.99 6.86
C ALA A 30 2.13 10.47 6.43
N LEU A 31 3.01 11.36 5.98
CA LEU A 31 4.37 11.00 5.56
C LEU A 31 5.22 10.47 6.73
N ILE A 32 5.15 11.13 7.90
CA ILE A 32 5.88 10.71 9.11
C ILE A 32 5.42 9.32 9.58
N LEU A 33 4.16 8.97 9.41
CA LEU A 33 3.64 7.64 9.74
C LEU A 33 4.01 6.60 8.67
N LEU A 34 3.89 6.96 7.40
CA LEU A 34 4.15 6.06 6.27
C LEU A 34 5.62 5.69 6.12
N ALA A 35 6.54 6.64 6.30
CA ALA A 35 7.96 6.41 6.09
C ALA A 35 8.55 5.26 6.94
N PRO A 36 8.35 5.21 8.28
CA PRO A 36 8.84 4.10 9.09
C PRO A 36 8.12 2.77 8.80
N MET A 37 6.82 2.82 8.43
CA MET A 37 6.09 1.63 8.01
C MET A 37 6.71 1.03 6.74
N ALA A 38 6.92 1.85 5.72
CA ALA A 38 7.54 1.43 4.48
C ALA A 38 8.98 0.92 4.69
N ALA A 39 9.77 1.60 5.52
CA ALA A 39 11.14 1.19 5.83
C ALA A 39 11.18 -0.19 6.50
N THR A 40 10.35 -0.43 7.51
CA THR A 40 10.33 -1.71 8.23
C THR A 40 9.86 -2.86 7.35
N MET A 41 8.84 -2.63 6.51
CA MET A 41 8.39 -3.63 5.53
C MET A 41 9.45 -3.87 4.45
N GLY A 42 10.13 -2.83 3.98
CA GLY A 42 11.20 -2.92 3.00
C GLY A 42 12.36 -3.79 3.48
N VAL A 43 12.78 -3.65 4.74
CA VAL A 43 13.81 -4.50 5.34
C VAL A 43 13.39 -5.98 5.30
N GLN A 44 12.13 -6.29 5.62
CA GLN A 44 11.64 -7.66 5.57
C GLN A 44 11.62 -8.23 4.15
N VAL A 45 11.10 -7.46 3.19
CA VAL A 45 11.05 -7.87 1.77
C VAL A 45 12.45 -8.22 1.27
N VAL A 46 13.45 -7.40 1.60
CA VAL A 46 14.86 -7.66 1.22
C VAL A 46 15.41 -8.88 1.96
N SER A 47 15.16 -9.02 3.26
CA SER A 47 15.63 -10.16 4.07
C SER A 47 15.09 -11.49 3.56
N PHE A 48 13.84 -11.52 3.10
CA PHE A 48 13.24 -12.72 2.50
C PHE A 48 13.62 -12.95 1.04
N ARG A 49 14.49 -12.13 0.44
CA ARG A 49 14.89 -12.19 -0.97
C ARG A 49 13.71 -12.11 -1.93
N MET A 50 12.72 -11.30 -1.61
CA MET A 50 11.49 -11.09 -2.38
C MET A 50 11.45 -9.68 -2.96
N ALA A 51 12.53 -9.24 -3.64
CA ALA A 51 12.71 -7.86 -4.08
C ALA A 51 11.53 -7.36 -4.96
N PHE A 52 11.02 -8.19 -5.86
CA PHE A 52 9.93 -7.84 -6.76
C PHE A 52 8.53 -8.00 -6.14
N PHE A 53 8.42 -8.48 -4.89
CA PHE A 53 7.12 -8.71 -4.25
C PHE A 53 6.33 -7.41 -4.08
N SER A 54 6.98 -6.35 -3.65
CA SER A 54 6.36 -5.03 -3.48
C SER A 54 5.80 -4.51 -4.80
N ASP A 55 6.55 -4.67 -5.91
CA ASP A 55 6.10 -4.24 -7.23
C ASP A 55 4.89 -5.05 -7.70
N ALA A 56 4.93 -6.38 -7.53
CA ALA A 56 3.81 -7.24 -7.89
C ALA A 56 2.53 -6.87 -7.12
N ILE A 57 2.63 -6.58 -5.81
CA ILE A 57 1.48 -6.18 -5.00
C ILE A 57 1.02 -4.77 -5.36
N SER A 58 1.92 -3.81 -5.59
CA SER A 58 1.56 -2.45 -5.98
C SER A 58 0.81 -2.42 -7.32
N HIS A 59 1.27 -3.19 -8.31
CA HIS A 59 0.60 -3.31 -9.59
C HIS A 59 -0.69 -4.15 -9.51
N SER A 60 -0.81 -5.07 -8.56
CA SER A 60 -2.07 -5.74 -8.29
C SER A 60 -3.13 -4.79 -7.75
N ALA A 61 -2.72 -3.79 -6.98
CA ALA A 61 -3.61 -2.73 -6.52
C ALA A 61 -4.25 -1.98 -7.69
N PHE A 62 -3.48 -1.68 -8.75
CA PHE A 62 -3.98 -1.09 -9.99
C PHE A 62 -5.10 -1.94 -10.62
N ALA A 63 -4.89 -3.24 -10.80
CA ALA A 63 -5.92 -4.13 -11.33
C ALA A 63 -7.13 -4.23 -10.40
N GLY A 64 -6.91 -4.19 -9.07
CA GLY A 64 -7.97 -4.16 -8.07
C GLY A 64 -8.85 -2.91 -8.14
N VAL A 65 -8.24 -1.73 -8.33
CA VAL A 65 -9.00 -0.47 -8.54
C VAL A 65 -9.83 -0.55 -9.82
N ALA A 66 -9.22 -0.99 -10.93
CA ALA A 66 -9.92 -1.13 -12.20
C ALA A 66 -11.13 -2.06 -12.11
N LEU A 67 -10.98 -3.20 -11.44
CA LEU A 67 -12.09 -4.12 -11.15
C LEU A 67 -13.15 -3.47 -10.25
N GLY A 68 -12.73 -2.76 -9.21
CA GLY A 68 -13.63 -2.04 -8.32
C GLY A 68 -14.53 -1.07 -9.08
N LEU A 69 -13.95 -0.28 -9.98
CA LEU A 69 -14.69 0.66 -10.83
C LEU A 69 -15.69 -0.04 -11.75
N ILE A 70 -15.29 -1.15 -12.41
CA ILE A 70 -16.18 -1.91 -13.31
C ILE A 70 -17.36 -2.54 -12.55
N PHE A 71 -17.09 -3.12 -11.39
CA PHE A 71 -18.13 -3.79 -10.59
C PHE A 71 -18.87 -2.83 -9.64
N SER A 72 -18.60 -1.52 -9.73
CA SER A 72 -19.18 -0.51 -8.82
C SER A 72 -18.92 -0.81 -7.35
N ILE A 73 -17.79 -1.45 -7.05
CA ILE A 73 -17.30 -1.71 -5.70
C ILE A 73 -16.36 -0.56 -5.32
N ASN A 74 -16.39 -0.16 -4.06
CA ASN A 74 -15.48 0.88 -3.56
C ASN A 74 -14.02 0.52 -3.85
N PRO A 75 -13.27 1.32 -4.63
CA PRO A 75 -11.87 1.03 -4.99
C PRO A 75 -10.95 0.86 -3.78
N HIS A 76 -11.21 1.61 -2.68
CA HIS A 76 -10.44 1.47 -1.43
C HIS A 76 -10.56 0.09 -0.78
N VAL A 77 -11.63 -0.66 -1.07
CA VAL A 77 -11.81 -2.04 -0.60
C VAL A 77 -11.32 -3.04 -1.65
N ALA A 78 -11.61 -2.80 -2.92
CA ALA A 78 -11.24 -3.69 -4.02
C ALA A 78 -9.71 -3.83 -4.15
N MET A 79 -8.98 -2.73 -3.99
CA MET A 79 -7.53 -2.67 -4.06
C MET A 79 -6.82 -3.62 -3.07
N PRO A 80 -7.03 -3.52 -1.74
CA PRO A 80 -6.37 -4.42 -0.79
C PRO A 80 -6.85 -5.86 -0.91
N VAL A 81 -8.12 -6.10 -1.21
CA VAL A 81 -8.66 -7.45 -1.40
C VAL A 81 -7.97 -8.14 -2.58
N PHE A 82 -7.84 -7.47 -3.71
CA PHE A 82 -7.16 -8.04 -4.88
C PHE A 82 -5.66 -8.24 -4.61
N GLY A 83 -4.99 -7.31 -3.93
CA GLY A 83 -3.61 -7.46 -3.49
C GLY A 83 -3.39 -8.69 -2.59
N ILE A 84 -4.29 -8.91 -1.64
CA ILE A 84 -4.25 -10.10 -0.77
C ILE A 84 -4.44 -11.38 -1.60
N LEU A 85 -5.39 -11.42 -2.54
CA LEU A 85 -5.60 -12.58 -3.41
C LEU A 85 -4.36 -12.91 -4.25
N VAL A 86 -3.72 -11.90 -4.83
CA VAL A 86 -2.47 -12.08 -5.58
C VAL A 86 -1.35 -12.57 -4.66
N GLY A 87 -1.19 -12.00 -3.48
CA GLY A 87 -0.20 -12.44 -2.50
C GLY A 87 -0.41 -13.90 -2.06
N LEU A 88 -1.65 -14.29 -1.79
CA LEU A 88 -2.00 -15.68 -1.47
C LEU A 88 -1.74 -16.61 -2.65
N GLY A 89 -2.00 -16.17 -3.89
CA GLY A 89 -1.70 -16.91 -5.11
C GLY A 89 -0.19 -17.17 -5.26
N ILE A 90 0.62 -16.13 -5.07
CA ILE A 90 2.09 -16.24 -5.08
C ILE A 90 2.54 -17.27 -4.03
N MET A 91 2.06 -17.17 -2.80
CA MET A 91 2.42 -18.09 -1.71
C MET A 91 1.98 -19.52 -2.00
N ALA A 92 0.81 -19.73 -2.58
CA ALA A 92 0.30 -21.06 -2.92
C ALA A 92 1.18 -21.73 -3.98
N VAL A 93 1.62 -21.00 -4.99
CA VAL A 93 2.53 -21.52 -6.03
C VAL A 93 3.91 -21.77 -5.46
N GLN A 94 4.45 -20.87 -4.63
CA GLN A 94 5.76 -21.05 -3.99
C GLN A 94 5.85 -22.34 -3.17
N ARG A 95 4.78 -22.66 -2.44
CA ARG A 95 4.76 -23.88 -1.60
C ARG A 95 4.82 -25.19 -2.41
N ASN A 96 4.33 -25.16 -3.65
CA ASN A 96 4.19 -26.35 -4.49
C ASN A 96 5.16 -26.38 -5.70
N SER A 97 6.10 -25.45 -5.76
CA SER A 97 7.02 -25.27 -6.89
C SER A 97 8.47 -25.27 -6.42
N ALA A 98 9.35 -25.83 -7.23
CA ALA A 98 10.80 -25.75 -7.05
C ALA A 98 11.42 -24.49 -7.68
N LEU A 99 10.60 -23.59 -8.23
CA LEU A 99 11.06 -22.35 -8.86
C LEU A 99 11.51 -21.33 -7.82
N SER A 100 12.40 -20.43 -8.22
CA SER A 100 12.80 -19.32 -7.35
C SER A 100 11.62 -18.38 -7.04
N SER A 101 11.61 -17.78 -5.86
CA SER A 101 10.59 -16.81 -5.45
C SER A 101 10.44 -15.68 -6.47
N ASP A 102 11.56 -15.13 -6.95
CA ASP A 102 11.55 -14.05 -7.94
C ASP A 102 10.94 -14.46 -9.28
N THR A 103 11.14 -15.70 -9.71
CA THR A 103 10.53 -16.22 -10.95
C THR A 103 9.00 -16.25 -10.81
N ILE A 104 8.50 -16.78 -9.70
CA ILE A 104 7.06 -16.88 -9.45
C ILE A 104 6.44 -15.48 -9.37
N ILE A 105 7.07 -14.59 -8.62
CA ILE A 105 6.62 -13.18 -8.48
C ILE A 105 6.60 -12.49 -9.84
N GLY A 106 7.64 -12.67 -10.68
CA GLY A 106 7.71 -12.09 -12.02
C GLY A 106 6.60 -12.58 -12.95
N VAL A 107 6.21 -13.84 -12.87
CA VAL A 107 5.07 -14.40 -13.64
C VAL A 107 3.75 -13.78 -13.17
N PHE A 108 3.52 -13.71 -11.86
CA PHE A 108 2.33 -13.05 -11.30
C PHE A 108 2.28 -11.57 -11.65
N PHE A 109 3.39 -10.84 -11.52
CA PHE A 109 3.50 -9.45 -11.92
C PHE A 109 3.07 -9.25 -13.37
N SER A 110 3.64 -10.02 -14.29
CA SER A 110 3.33 -9.92 -15.72
C SER A 110 1.86 -10.24 -16.02
N ALA A 111 1.33 -11.28 -15.38
CA ALA A 111 -0.07 -11.67 -15.53
C ALA A 111 -1.03 -10.60 -15.02
N VAL A 112 -0.77 -10.04 -13.84
CA VAL A 112 -1.60 -8.99 -13.22
C VAL A 112 -1.53 -7.69 -14.02
N MET A 113 -0.35 -7.32 -14.53
CA MET A 113 -0.19 -6.14 -15.39
C MET A 113 -0.98 -6.29 -16.70
N ALA A 114 -0.83 -7.43 -17.37
CA ALA A 114 -1.58 -7.71 -18.60
C ALA A 114 -3.09 -7.71 -18.37
N PHE A 115 -3.53 -8.32 -17.27
CA PHE A 115 -4.94 -8.34 -16.88
C PHE A 115 -5.47 -6.94 -16.57
N GLY A 116 -4.76 -6.16 -15.74
CA GLY A 116 -5.14 -4.79 -15.40
C GLY A 116 -5.24 -3.90 -16.63
N LEU A 117 -4.26 -3.99 -17.54
CA LEU A 117 -4.27 -3.24 -18.79
C LEU A 117 -5.44 -3.66 -19.69
N ALA A 118 -5.73 -4.96 -19.80
CA ALA A 118 -6.85 -5.47 -20.58
C ALA A 118 -8.22 -5.00 -20.05
N VAL A 119 -8.33 -4.90 -18.72
CA VAL A 119 -9.53 -4.39 -18.04
C VAL A 119 -9.73 -2.91 -18.33
N VAL A 120 -8.68 -2.10 -18.18
CA VAL A 120 -8.71 -0.64 -18.37
C VAL A 120 -8.93 -0.27 -19.83
N SER A 121 -8.41 -1.04 -20.79
CA SER A 121 -8.55 -0.76 -22.21
C SER A 121 -9.98 -0.92 -22.73
N ARG A 122 -10.88 -1.53 -21.95
CA ARG A 122 -12.28 -1.73 -22.35
C ARG A 122 -13.16 -0.50 -22.18
N ASP A 123 -12.80 0.40 -21.26
CA ASP A 123 -13.62 1.58 -20.97
C ASP A 123 -12.73 2.80 -20.68
N ASN A 124 -12.90 3.82 -21.52
CA ASN A 124 -12.16 5.08 -21.40
C ASN A 124 -12.54 5.90 -20.14
N ALA A 125 -13.72 5.68 -19.57
CA ALA A 125 -14.11 6.29 -18.31
C ALA A 125 -13.31 5.69 -17.16
N VAL A 126 -13.24 4.35 -17.11
CA VAL A 126 -12.42 3.62 -16.13
C VAL A 126 -10.95 4.04 -16.23
N ALA A 127 -10.42 4.25 -17.43
CA ALA A 127 -9.04 4.69 -17.62
C ALA A 127 -8.78 6.07 -16.99
N ARG A 128 -9.73 7.02 -17.11
CA ARG A 128 -9.61 8.37 -16.54
C ARG A 128 -9.71 8.35 -15.01
N ASP A 129 -10.71 7.66 -14.48
CA ASP A 129 -10.92 7.55 -13.04
C ASP A 129 -9.73 6.85 -12.36
N LEU A 130 -9.20 5.83 -13.03
CA LEU A 130 -8.01 5.13 -12.58
C LEU A 130 -6.77 6.04 -12.54
N GLN A 131 -6.54 6.86 -13.59
CA GLN A 131 -5.43 7.80 -13.59
C GLN A 131 -5.53 8.77 -12.43
N GLN A 132 -6.69 9.34 -12.17
CA GLN A 132 -6.93 10.24 -11.04
C GLN A 132 -6.64 9.54 -9.70
N PHE A 133 -7.06 8.28 -9.57
CA PHE A 133 -6.83 7.50 -8.36
C PHE A 133 -5.33 7.16 -8.15
N LEU A 134 -4.59 6.84 -9.22
CA LEU A 134 -3.18 6.46 -9.15
C LEU A 134 -2.25 7.65 -8.88
N TYR A 135 -2.52 8.80 -9.47
CA TYR A 135 -1.70 9.99 -9.22
C TYR A 135 -1.87 10.47 -7.78
N GLY A 136 -3.04 10.19 -7.18
CA GLY A 136 -3.39 10.71 -5.87
C GLY A 136 -3.45 12.24 -5.88
N ASP A 137 -3.98 12.79 -4.82
CA ASP A 137 -3.98 14.24 -4.61
C ASP A 137 -3.72 14.50 -3.12
N ILE A 138 -2.65 15.23 -2.85
CA ILE A 138 -2.28 15.62 -1.49
C ILE A 138 -3.37 16.45 -0.80
N LEU A 139 -4.22 17.12 -1.60
CA LEU A 139 -5.33 17.93 -1.13
C LEU A 139 -6.55 17.10 -0.69
N THR A 140 -6.60 15.83 -1.09
CA THR A 140 -7.74 14.93 -0.80
C THR A 140 -7.55 14.12 0.49
N ILE A 141 -6.40 14.24 1.15
CA ILE A 141 -6.15 13.54 2.42
C ILE A 141 -7.11 14.04 3.48
N THR A 142 -7.91 13.12 4.04
CA THR A 142 -8.89 13.43 5.07
C THR A 142 -8.39 13.03 6.47
N GLU A 143 -8.99 13.59 7.51
CA GLU A 143 -8.72 13.15 8.88
C GLU A 143 -9.05 11.67 9.11
N THR A 144 -10.02 11.15 8.36
CA THR A 144 -10.40 9.74 8.42
C THR A 144 -9.26 8.86 7.91
N ASP A 145 -8.59 9.27 6.84
CA ASP A 145 -7.44 8.54 6.28
C ASP A 145 -6.27 8.52 7.28
N ILE A 146 -6.02 9.64 7.95
CA ILE A 146 -4.97 9.71 8.98
C ILE A 146 -5.30 8.79 10.16
N ARG A 147 -6.56 8.72 10.60
CA ARG A 147 -6.97 7.79 11.67
C ARG A 147 -6.76 6.33 11.27
N TRP A 148 -7.13 5.96 10.06
CA TRP A 148 -6.85 4.63 9.52
C TRP A 148 -5.35 4.35 9.44
N LEU A 149 -4.56 5.32 9.02
CA LEU A 149 -3.11 5.21 8.92
C LEU A 149 -2.47 5.02 10.30
N ILE A 150 -2.91 5.75 11.32
CA ILE A 150 -2.48 5.58 12.70
C ILE A 150 -2.81 4.17 13.21
N GLY A 151 -4.04 3.70 12.97
CA GLY A 151 -4.44 2.34 13.33
C GLY A 151 -3.55 1.28 12.66
N LEU A 152 -3.27 1.44 11.38
CA LEU A 152 -2.40 0.57 10.61
C LEU A 152 -0.95 0.61 11.12
N PHE A 153 -0.45 1.80 11.47
CA PHE A 153 0.88 1.98 12.05
C PHE A 153 1.05 1.19 13.33
N PHE A 154 0.10 1.32 14.27
CA PHE A 154 0.16 0.57 15.53
C PHE A 154 -0.03 -0.94 15.34
N ALA A 155 -0.90 -1.36 14.43
CA ALA A 155 -1.08 -2.77 14.09
C ALA A 155 0.21 -3.37 13.51
N LEU A 156 0.86 -2.65 12.60
CA LEU A 156 2.12 -3.08 12.00
C LEU A 156 3.26 -3.07 13.02
N ALA A 157 3.35 -2.04 13.87
CA ALA A 157 4.34 -1.98 14.94
C ALA A 157 4.17 -3.14 15.93
N ALA A 158 2.94 -3.44 16.34
CA ALA A 158 2.64 -4.57 17.21
C ALA A 158 3.02 -5.91 16.55
N PHE A 159 2.69 -6.08 15.26
CA PHE A 159 3.09 -7.26 14.49
C PHE A 159 4.61 -7.40 14.41
N GLN A 160 5.34 -6.31 14.16
CA GLN A 160 6.79 -6.29 14.10
C GLN A 160 7.42 -6.67 15.44
N ILE A 161 6.96 -6.06 16.55
CA ILE A 161 7.49 -6.32 17.88
C ILE A 161 7.22 -7.78 18.30
N TRP A 162 6.00 -8.25 18.06
CA TRP A 162 5.61 -9.62 18.43
C TRP A 162 6.26 -10.68 17.53
N GLY A 163 6.40 -10.37 16.24
CA GLY A 163 7.01 -11.25 15.24
C GLY A 163 8.52 -11.16 15.16
N TYR A 164 9.17 -10.18 15.80
CA TYR A 164 10.59 -9.83 15.61
C TYR A 164 11.51 -11.06 15.67
N ASN A 165 11.44 -11.83 16.75
CA ASN A 165 12.28 -13.02 16.92
C ASN A 165 12.01 -14.08 15.84
N ARG A 166 10.74 -14.31 15.48
CA ARG A 166 10.38 -15.31 14.45
C ARG A 166 10.82 -14.87 13.06
N LEU A 167 10.64 -13.60 12.73
CA LEU A 167 11.00 -13.04 11.44
C LEU A 167 12.53 -13.02 11.25
N LEU A 168 13.28 -12.76 12.32
CA LEU A 168 14.74 -12.78 12.29
C LEU A 168 15.29 -14.19 12.04
N TYR A 169 14.71 -15.22 12.67
CA TYR A 169 15.13 -16.62 12.48
C TYR A 169 14.76 -17.20 11.11
N ILE A 170 13.72 -16.68 10.47
CA ILE A 170 13.30 -17.15 9.13
C ILE A 170 14.10 -16.43 8.03
N GLY A 171 14.57 -15.20 8.27
CA GLY A 171 15.31 -14.39 7.32
C GLY A 171 16.83 -14.62 7.29
N LEU A 172 17.36 -15.41 8.22
CA LEU A 172 18.77 -15.85 8.28
C LEU A 172 18.93 -17.23 7.66
#